data_2c0331420f23c7ebe2114317fdf614fe
#
_entry.id   2c0331420f23c7ebe2114317fdf614fe
#
_cell.length_a   1.000
_cell.length_b   1.000
_cell.length_c   1.000
_cell.angle_alpha   90.00
_cell.angle_beta   90.00
_cell.angle_gamma   90.00
#
_symmetry.space_group_name_H-M   'P 1'
#
loop_
_entity.id
_entity.type
_entity.pdbx_description
1 polymer ?
#
loop_
_entity_poly.entity_id
_entity_poly.type
_entity_poly.pdbx_seq_one_letter_code
_entity_poly.pdbx_strand_id
1 'polypeptide(L)'
;SSSSAASDVYMRQINACNFPSAVPFWKMIPAIMCGNTCVWKSPQDAPLLSFALARIMHQAGLPNGVINLVHGKGSGAGQYLIDAVDEGLVNKISFTGSTEVGKMIGEVCGRNLVSCSLELGGKNPLVVMPSANLDNAVAGAYWGAFGTAGQRCTSLGNLIVHEGIYDEFMEKFMAKVK
;
A
#
# COMPACT_ATOMS: atom_id res chain seq x y z
N SER A 1 -8.30 10.82 -40.50
CA SER A 1 -7.17 10.57 -39.58
C SER A 1 -7.64 9.69 -38.45
N SER A 2 -7.18 8.46 -38.46
CA SER A 2 -7.38 7.54 -37.34
C SER A 2 -6.57 8.07 -36.15
N SER A 3 -7.23 8.76 -35.22
CA SER A 3 -6.68 8.90 -33.91
C SER A 3 -6.54 7.49 -33.34
N SER A 4 -5.32 7.03 -33.11
CA SER A 4 -5.10 5.89 -32.25
C SER A 4 -5.73 6.26 -30.92
N ALA A 5 -6.88 5.68 -30.61
CA ALA A 5 -7.45 5.73 -29.29
C ALA A 5 -6.37 5.14 -28.37
N ALA A 6 -5.74 5.99 -27.59
CA ALA A 6 -5.01 5.51 -26.44
C ALA A 6 -6.01 4.65 -25.69
N SER A 7 -5.75 3.35 -25.61
CA SER A 7 -6.63 2.42 -24.91
C SER A 7 -6.74 2.94 -23.50
N ASP A 8 -7.94 3.34 -23.08
CA ASP A 8 -8.18 3.80 -21.72
C ASP A 8 -7.73 2.72 -20.76
N VAL A 9 -6.60 2.93 -20.11
CA VAL A 9 -6.07 1.97 -19.15
C VAL A 9 -6.80 2.16 -17.82
N TYR A 10 -7.70 1.22 -17.54
CA TYR A 10 -8.41 1.19 -16.27
C TYR A 10 -7.55 0.55 -15.19
N MET A 11 -7.06 1.37 -14.27
CA MET A 11 -6.37 0.90 -13.08
C MET A 11 -7.36 0.75 -11.92
N ARG A 12 -7.38 -0.42 -11.28
CA ARG A 12 -8.14 -0.66 -10.06
C ARG A 12 -7.23 -0.64 -8.86
N GLN A 13 -7.66 0.11 -7.83
CA GLN A 13 -6.87 0.32 -6.62
C GLN A 13 -7.66 -0.09 -5.39
N ILE A 14 -7.09 -1.02 -4.61
CA ILE A 14 -7.64 -1.52 -3.35
C ILE A 14 -6.61 -1.27 -2.25
N ASN A 15 -6.98 -0.55 -1.20
CA ASN A 15 -6.06 -0.05 -0.18
C ASN A 15 -6.37 -0.56 1.22
N ALA A 16 -5.30 -0.70 2.02
CA ALA A 16 -5.36 -0.90 3.46
C ALA A 16 -5.63 0.40 4.22
N CYS A 17 -6.06 0.29 5.48
CA CYS A 17 -6.50 1.41 6.31
C CYS A 17 -5.37 2.12 7.08
N ASN A 18 -4.18 1.53 7.17
CA ASN A 18 -3.07 2.04 7.98
C ASN A 18 -2.43 3.34 7.45
N PHE A 19 -2.47 3.56 6.12
CA PHE A 19 -2.06 4.81 5.46
C PHE A 19 -3.13 5.23 4.44
N PRO A 20 -4.32 5.64 4.90
CA PRO A 20 -5.48 5.80 4.03
C PRO A 20 -5.42 7.00 3.08
N SER A 21 -4.44 7.89 3.24
CA SER A 21 -4.15 8.99 2.31
C SER A 21 -2.90 8.72 1.47
N ALA A 22 -1.78 8.37 2.10
CA ALA A 22 -0.50 8.25 1.42
C ALA A 22 -0.48 7.11 0.40
N VAL A 23 -0.90 5.90 0.81
CA VAL A 23 -0.88 4.72 -0.07
C VAL A 23 -1.73 4.88 -1.33
N PRO A 24 -2.98 5.39 -1.26
CA PRO A 24 -3.73 5.70 -2.47
C PRO A 24 -2.98 6.64 -3.41
N PHE A 25 -2.45 7.73 -2.89
CA PHE A 25 -1.80 8.74 -3.71
C PHE A 25 -0.50 8.27 -4.34
N TRP A 26 0.31 7.48 -3.64
CA TRP A 26 1.53 6.89 -4.22
C TRP A 26 1.25 6.05 -5.46
N LYS A 27 0.04 5.52 -5.60
CA LYS A 27 -0.37 4.68 -6.71
C LYS A 27 -1.21 5.43 -7.75
N MET A 28 -2.19 6.24 -7.29
CA MET A 28 -3.09 6.96 -8.20
C MET A 28 -2.40 8.12 -8.91
N ILE A 29 -1.59 8.92 -8.21
CA ILE A 29 -0.99 10.11 -8.83
C ILE A 29 -0.09 9.74 -10.01
N PRO A 30 0.85 8.77 -9.90
CA PRO A 30 1.61 8.34 -11.06
C PRO A 30 0.75 7.80 -12.21
N ALA A 31 -0.33 7.08 -11.88
CA ALA A 31 -1.25 6.54 -12.89
C ALA A 31 -1.93 7.66 -13.67
N ILE A 32 -2.49 8.66 -12.96
CA ILE A 32 -3.18 9.80 -13.57
C ILE A 32 -2.20 10.66 -14.39
N MET A 33 -1.00 10.88 -13.87
CA MET A 33 0.04 11.63 -14.59
C MET A 33 0.44 10.96 -15.91
N CYS A 34 0.27 9.66 -16.02
CA CYS A 34 0.46 8.89 -17.26
C CYS A 34 -0.83 8.78 -18.12
N GLY A 35 -1.89 9.53 -17.79
CA GLY A 35 -3.13 9.54 -18.57
C GLY A 35 -4.08 8.39 -18.31
N ASN A 36 -3.89 7.62 -17.22
CA ASN A 36 -4.77 6.51 -16.88
C ASN A 36 -5.97 6.96 -16.03
N THR A 37 -7.05 6.20 -16.11
CA THR A 37 -8.20 6.37 -15.20
C THR A 37 -8.14 5.34 -14.07
N CYS A 38 -8.71 5.69 -12.92
CA CYS A 38 -8.65 4.86 -11.72
C CYS A 38 -10.05 4.58 -11.17
N VAL A 39 -10.32 3.33 -10.83
CA VAL A 39 -11.39 2.95 -9.91
C VAL A 39 -10.75 2.70 -8.56
N TRP A 40 -11.10 3.49 -7.58
CA TRP A 40 -10.54 3.46 -6.24
C TRP A 40 -11.52 2.85 -5.24
N LYS A 41 -11.24 1.65 -4.77
CA LYS A 41 -11.98 1.06 -3.65
C LYS A 41 -11.35 1.56 -2.35
N SER A 42 -12.08 2.36 -1.58
CA SER A 42 -11.62 2.88 -0.30
C SER A 42 -11.29 1.78 0.72
N PRO A 43 -10.39 2.03 1.69
CA PRO A 43 -10.31 1.19 2.87
C PRO A 43 -11.67 1.19 3.59
N GLN A 44 -12.04 0.01 4.11
CA GLN A 44 -13.33 -0.16 4.77
C GLN A 44 -13.48 0.71 6.03
N ASP A 45 -12.37 0.91 6.76
CA ASP A 45 -12.34 1.59 8.05
C ASP A 45 -12.05 3.11 7.94
N ALA A 46 -11.84 3.62 6.72
CA ALA A 46 -11.57 5.04 6.48
C ALA A 46 -12.29 5.59 5.23
N PRO A 47 -13.62 5.36 5.08
CA PRO A 47 -14.34 5.78 3.89
C PRO A 47 -14.48 7.30 3.77
N LEU A 48 -14.68 8.00 4.89
CA LEU A 48 -14.83 9.46 4.90
C LEU A 48 -13.58 10.20 4.43
N LEU A 49 -12.40 9.72 4.82
CA LEU A 49 -11.14 10.31 4.35
C LEU A 49 -11.01 10.14 2.85
N SER A 50 -11.29 8.94 2.33
CA SER A 50 -11.25 8.68 0.89
C SER A 50 -12.22 9.57 0.11
N PHE A 51 -13.42 9.76 0.63
CA PHE A 51 -14.41 10.67 0.05
C PHE A 51 -13.91 12.12 0.05
N ALA A 52 -13.36 12.60 1.18
CA ALA A 52 -12.82 13.96 1.28
C ALA A 52 -11.68 14.19 0.28
N LEU A 53 -10.77 13.24 0.14
CA LEU A 53 -9.65 13.31 -0.79
C LEU A 53 -10.11 13.31 -2.25
N ALA A 54 -11.05 12.45 -2.62
CA ALA A 54 -11.62 12.42 -3.97
C ALA A 54 -12.33 13.76 -4.29
N ARG A 55 -13.05 14.32 -3.33
CA ARG A 55 -13.68 15.63 -3.46
C ARG A 55 -12.67 16.75 -3.65
N ILE A 56 -11.58 16.76 -2.90
CA ILE A 56 -10.50 17.76 -3.04
C ILE A 56 -9.90 17.68 -4.45
N MET A 57 -9.62 16.48 -4.96
CA MET A 57 -9.08 16.31 -6.30
C MET A 57 -10.05 16.82 -7.38
N HIS A 58 -11.33 16.53 -7.24
CA HIS A 58 -12.36 17.08 -8.13
C HIS A 58 -12.42 18.61 -8.07
N GLN A 59 -12.39 19.20 -6.86
CA GLN A 59 -12.38 20.66 -6.68
C GLN A 59 -11.11 21.32 -7.23
N ALA A 60 -9.98 20.58 -7.24
CA ALA A 60 -8.73 21.01 -7.85
C ALA A 60 -8.74 20.96 -9.40
N GLY A 61 -9.85 20.54 -10.01
CA GLY A 61 -10.01 20.51 -11.46
C GLY A 61 -9.76 19.17 -12.12
N LEU A 62 -9.65 18.08 -11.35
CA LEU A 62 -9.54 16.75 -11.95
C LEU A 62 -10.85 16.42 -12.72
N PRO A 63 -10.77 16.04 -14.01
CA PRO A 63 -11.95 15.76 -14.80
C PRO A 63 -12.79 14.60 -14.25
N ASN A 64 -14.10 14.65 -14.45
CA ASN A 64 -15.00 13.56 -14.10
C ASN A 64 -14.59 12.27 -14.80
N GLY A 65 -14.68 11.14 -14.10
CA GLY A 65 -14.35 9.82 -14.63
C GLY A 65 -12.86 9.43 -14.53
N VAL A 66 -11.96 10.38 -14.23
CA VAL A 66 -10.53 10.07 -14.03
C VAL A 66 -10.32 9.27 -12.73
N ILE A 67 -10.99 9.67 -11.65
CA ILE A 67 -11.04 8.89 -10.40
C ILE A 67 -12.50 8.56 -10.10
N ASN A 68 -12.77 7.27 -9.89
CA ASN A 68 -14.09 6.74 -9.56
C ASN A 68 -13.99 6.04 -8.20
N LEU A 69 -14.46 6.72 -7.15
CA LEU A 69 -14.41 6.21 -5.78
C LEU A 69 -15.56 5.22 -5.53
N VAL A 70 -15.23 4.06 -5.00
CA VAL A 70 -16.18 3.00 -4.61
C VAL A 70 -15.98 2.66 -3.15
N HIS A 71 -17.07 2.59 -2.39
CA HIS A 71 -17.07 2.13 -1.01
C HIS A 71 -17.62 0.71 -0.92
N GLY A 72 -17.18 -0.03 0.09
CA GLY A 72 -17.70 -1.36 0.38
C GLY A 72 -16.68 -2.31 1.00
N LYS A 73 -17.18 -3.46 1.42
CA LYS A 73 -16.37 -4.53 2.01
C LYS A 73 -15.46 -5.18 0.96
N GLY A 74 -14.37 -5.83 1.43
CA GLY A 74 -13.49 -6.62 0.57
C GLY A 74 -14.24 -7.73 -0.17
N SER A 75 -15.14 -8.45 0.56
CA SER A 75 -15.98 -9.52 0.03
C SER A 75 -17.15 -9.07 -0.89
N GLY A 76 -17.36 -7.77 -1.02
CA GLY A 76 -18.35 -7.19 -1.93
C GLY A 76 -17.65 -6.36 -3.01
N ALA A 77 -17.57 -5.03 -2.83
CA ALA A 77 -16.94 -4.15 -3.82
C ALA A 77 -15.50 -4.56 -4.19
N GLY A 78 -14.73 -5.09 -3.22
CA GLY A 78 -13.39 -5.62 -3.52
C GLY A 78 -13.42 -6.81 -4.46
N GLN A 79 -14.31 -7.78 -4.19
CA GLN A 79 -14.46 -8.98 -5.01
C GLN A 79 -14.92 -8.62 -6.44
N TYR A 80 -15.93 -7.76 -6.58
CA TYR A 80 -16.38 -7.32 -7.91
C TYR A 80 -15.27 -6.64 -8.74
N LEU A 81 -14.35 -5.94 -8.07
CA LEU A 81 -13.20 -5.37 -8.76
C LEU A 81 -12.22 -6.44 -9.24
N ILE A 82 -12.11 -7.55 -8.54
CA ILE A 82 -11.26 -8.69 -8.93
C ILE A 82 -11.96 -9.47 -10.04
N ASP A 83 -13.25 -9.75 -9.93
CA ASP A 83 -14.03 -10.47 -10.94
C ASP A 83 -13.99 -9.76 -12.29
N ALA A 84 -14.00 -8.44 -12.30
CA ALA A 84 -13.87 -7.64 -13.52
C ALA A 84 -12.53 -7.81 -14.26
N VAL A 85 -11.53 -8.46 -13.67
CA VAL A 85 -10.31 -8.89 -14.39
C VAL A 85 -10.65 -10.04 -15.32
N ASP A 86 -11.41 -11.01 -14.83
CA ASP A 86 -11.87 -12.15 -15.65
C ASP A 86 -12.79 -11.71 -16.79
N GLU A 87 -13.50 -10.60 -16.61
CA GLU A 87 -14.36 -9.97 -17.63
C GLU A 87 -13.56 -9.10 -18.64
N GLY A 88 -12.25 -8.97 -18.49
CA GLY A 88 -11.41 -8.16 -19.37
C GLY A 88 -11.59 -6.64 -19.22
N LEU A 89 -12.22 -6.17 -18.13
CA LEU A 89 -12.52 -4.76 -17.87
C LEU A 89 -11.39 -4.03 -17.11
N VAL A 90 -10.26 -4.69 -16.87
CA VAL A 90 -9.16 -4.18 -16.05
C VAL A 90 -7.84 -4.40 -16.74
N ASN A 91 -7.07 -3.34 -16.90
CA ASN A 91 -5.74 -3.41 -17.48
C ASN A 91 -4.62 -3.54 -16.41
N LYS A 92 -4.89 -3.07 -15.19
CA LYS A 92 -3.94 -3.17 -14.08
C LYS A 92 -4.66 -3.16 -12.73
N ILE A 93 -4.21 -4.00 -11.79
CA ILE A 93 -4.57 -3.89 -10.37
C ILE A 93 -3.39 -3.38 -9.56
N SER A 94 -3.69 -2.48 -8.64
CA SER A 94 -2.75 -2.08 -7.58
C SER A 94 -3.40 -2.35 -6.23
N PHE A 95 -2.77 -3.20 -5.44
CA PHE A 95 -3.29 -3.66 -4.15
C PHE A 95 -2.30 -3.37 -3.03
N THR A 96 -2.83 -2.96 -1.87
CA THR A 96 -2.10 -2.94 -0.60
C THR A 96 -2.96 -3.58 0.47
N GLY A 97 -2.47 -4.64 1.10
CA GLY A 97 -3.21 -5.35 2.12
C GLY A 97 -2.57 -6.66 2.55
N SER A 98 -3.39 -7.66 2.90
CA SER A 98 -2.88 -8.96 3.37
C SER A 98 -2.27 -9.80 2.25
N THR A 99 -1.30 -10.63 2.63
CA THR A 99 -0.65 -11.58 1.72
C THR A 99 -1.65 -12.57 1.10
N GLU A 100 -2.65 -13.00 1.86
CA GLU A 100 -3.68 -13.94 1.39
C GLU A 100 -4.49 -13.35 0.24
N VAL A 101 -4.99 -12.12 0.41
CA VAL A 101 -5.73 -11.41 -0.65
C VAL A 101 -4.80 -11.09 -1.82
N GLY A 102 -3.54 -10.74 -1.55
CA GLY A 102 -2.55 -10.51 -2.60
C GLY A 102 -2.29 -11.72 -3.47
N LYS A 103 -2.20 -12.93 -2.88
CA LYS A 103 -2.08 -14.19 -3.62
C LYS A 103 -3.28 -14.44 -4.54
N MET A 104 -4.50 -14.24 -4.03
CA MET A 104 -5.72 -14.38 -4.81
C MET A 104 -5.75 -13.40 -6.00
N ILE A 105 -5.39 -12.14 -5.77
CA ILE A 105 -5.29 -11.14 -6.85
C ILE A 105 -4.21 -11.54 -7.87
N GLY A 106 -3.05 -11.97 -7.38
CA GLY A 106 -1.95 -12.42 -8.25
C GLY A 106 -2.34 -13.60 -9.13
N GLU A 107 -3.10 -14.56 -8.60
CA GLU A 107 -3.63 -15.69 -9.35
C GLU A 107 -4.59 -15.23 -10.47
N VAL A 108 -5.58 -14.39 -10.14
CA VAL A 108 -6.53 -13.87 -11.10
C VAL A 108 -5.83 -13.04 -12.19
N CYS A 109 -4.93 -12.15 -11.80
CA CYS A 109 -4.16 -11.34 -12.74
C CYS A 109 -3.25 -12.19 -13.63
N GLY A 110 -2.59 -13.20 -13.06
CA GLY A 110 -1.67 -14.08 -13.79
C GLY A 110 -2.37 -14.89 -14.88
N ARG A 111 -3.53 -15.49 -14.59
CA ARG A 111 -4.28 -16.25 -15.59
C ARG A 111 -4.85 -15.38 -16.71
N ASN A 112 -5.06 -14.10 -16.47
CA ASN A 112 -5.57 -13.13 -17.46
C ASN A 112 -4.47 -12.24 -18.08
N LEU A 113 -3.20 -12.47 -17.76
CA LEU A 113 -2.06 -11.66 -18.20
C LEU A 113 -2.21 -10.16 -17.88
N VAL A 114 -2.94 -9.84 -16.81
CA VAL A 114 -3.12 -8.48 -16.31
C VAL A 114 -1.99 -8.13 -15.36
N SER A 115 -1.38 -6.96 -15.54
CA SER A 115 -0.33 -6.47 -14.63
C SER A 115 -0.90 -6.20 -13.23
N CYS A 116 -0.22 -6.67 -12.18
CA CYS A 116 -0.57 -6.31 -10.81
C CYS A 116 0.64 -5.78 -10.03
N SER A 117 0.37 -4.83 -9.13
CA SER A 117 1.33 -4.33 -8.15
C SER A 117 0.79 -4.67 -6.77
N LEU A 118 1.50 -5.52 -6.03
CA LEU A 118 1.07 -6.08 -4.75
C LEU A 118 2.01 -5.60 -3.65
N GLU A 119 1.48 -4.76 -2.75
CA GLU A 119 2.16 -4.31 -1.55
C GLU A 119 1.53 -5.01 -0.34
N LEU A 120 2.31 -5.85 0.31
CA LEU A 120 1.81 -6.81 1.27
C LEU A 120 2.49 -6.66 2.63
N GLY A 121 2.02 -7.40 3.62
CA GLY A 121 2.66 -7.48 4.93
C GLY A 121 3.98 -8.24 4.90
N GLY A 122 4.73 -8.13 6.00
CA GLY A 122 6.02 -8.82 6.15
C GLY A 122 6.50 -8.88 7.60
N LYS A 123 7.62 -9.56 7.79
CA LYS A 123 8.41 -9.65 9.03
C LYS A 123 9.80 -9.08 8.76
N ASN A 124 9.88 -7.75 8.64
CA ASN A 124 11.11 -7.08 8.21
C ASN A 124 12.22 -7.22 9.27
N PRO A 125 13.41 -7.67 8.90
CA PRO A 125 14.53 -7.70 9.81
C PRO A 125 15.23 -6.33 9.91
N LEU A 126 15.73 -6.01 11.11
CA LEU A 126 16.72 -4.96 11.33
C LEU A 126 17.95 -5.62 11.92
N VAL A 127 19.08 -5.46 11.25
CA VAL A 127 20.36 -6.05 11.67
C VAL A 127 21.27 -4.96 12.21
N VAL A 128 21.79 -5.16 13.42
CA VAL A 128 22.72 -4.22 14.08
C VAL A 128 24.08 -4.87 14.21
N MET A 129 25.06 -4.31 13.48
CA MET A 129 26.44 -4.79 13.48
C MET A 129 27.33 -3.99 14.45
N PRO A 130 28.51 -4.50 14.87
CA PRO A 130 29.41 -3.81 15.80
C PRO A 130 29.87 -2.43 15.32
N SER A 131 29.92 -2.19 14.03
CA SER A 131 30.30 -0.89 13.43
C SER A 131 29.17 0.12 13.41
N ALA A 132 27.95 -0.23 13.88
CA ALA A 132 26.83 0.69 13.89
C ALA A 132 26.99 1.78 14.94
N ASN A 133 26.46 2.98 14.65
CA ASN A 133 26.23 3.96 15.71
C ASN A 133 25.04 3.48 16.55
N LEU A 134 25.30 3.09 17.81
CA LEU A 134 24.30 2.46 18.67
C LEU A 134 23.11 3.37 18.98
N ASP A 135 23.32 4.66 19.17
CA ASP A 135 22.21 5.58 19.47
C ASP A 135 21.25 5.71 18.29
N ASN A 136 21.78 5.78 17.06
CA ASN A 136 20.97 5.76 15.85
C ASN A 136 20.29 4.40 15.64
N ALA A 137 20.99 3.29 15.89
CA ALA A 137 20.44 1.95 15.77
C ALA A 137 19.28 1.72 16.75
N VAL A 138 19.44 2.15 18.01
CA VAL A 138 18.39 2.10 19.05
C VAL A 138 17.21 2.99 18.66
N ALA A 139 17.45 4.21 18.17
CA ALA A 139 16.38 5.10 17.73
C ALA A 139 15.62 4.51 16.54
N GLY A 140 16.33 3.94 15.57
CA GLY A 140 15.75 3.27 14.39
C GLY A 140 14.95 2.02 14.77
N ALA A 141 15.49 1.17 15.66
CA ALA A 141 14.80 -0.01 16.14
C ALA A 141 13.52 0.34 16.91
N TYR A 142 13.58 1.33 17.80
CA TYR A 142 12.42 1.81 18.54
C TYR A 142 11.31 2.33 17.60
N TRP A 143 11.68 3.23 16.68
CA TRP A 143 10.73 3.76 15.71
C TRP A 143 10.22 2.67 14.76
N GLY A 144 11.09 1.78 14.33
CA GLY A 144 10.75 0.63 13.47
C GLY A 144 9.72 -0.28 14.11
N ALA A 145 9.86 -0.58 15.41
CA ALA A 145 8.98 -1.47 16.14
C ALA A 145 7.65 -0.81 16.53
N PHE A 146 7.71 0.40 17.09
CA PHE A 146 6.58 1.00 17.80
C PHE A 146 5.97 2.20 17.08
N GLY A 147 6.64 2.78 16.10
CA GLY A 147 6.10 3.87 15.28
C GLY A 147 4.81 3.44 14.60
N THR A 148 3.77 4.30 14.64
CA THR A 148 2.41 4.00 14.11
C THR A 148 1.82 2.73 14.76
N ALA A 149 2.11 2.47 16.04
CA ALA A 149 1.71 1.27 16.77
C ALA A 149 2.14 -0.06 16.08
N GLY A 150 3.26 -0.03 15.32
CA GLY A 150 3.72 -1.18 14.53
C GLY A 150 2.87 -1.51 13.30
N GLN A 151 1.87 -0.69 12.97
CA GLN A 151 0.92 -0.95 11.88
C GLN A 151 1.44 -0.46 10.52
N ARG A 152 2.64 -0.89 10.15
CA ARG A 152 3.24 -0.60 8.84
C ARG A 152 3.74 -1.87 8.17
N CYS A 153 3.63 -1.96 6.87
CA CYS A 153 4.24 -3.03 6.08
C CYS A 153 5.77 -3.09 6.25
N THR A 154 6.38 -1.96 6.61
CA THR A 154 7.81 -1.78 6.87
C THR A 154 8.19 -1.82 8.36
N SER A 155 7.25 -2.15 9.26
CA SER A 155 7.55 -2.25 10.69
C SER A 155 8.59 -3.34 10.97
N LEU A 156 9.41 -3.09 11.99
CA LEU A 156 10.38 -4.06 12.48
C LEU A 156 9.66 -5.30 13.00
N GLY A 157 9.89 -6.44 12.36
CA GLY A 157 9.36 -7.74 12.76
C GLY A 157 10.37 -8.58 13.54
N ASN A 158 11.66 -8.48 13.17
CA ASN A 158 12.74 -9.20 13.82
C ASN A 158 13.93 -8.26 14.04
N LEU A 159 14.38 -8.15 15.29
CA LEU A 159 15.59 -7.43 15.66
C LEU A 159 16.74 -8.42 15.83
N ILE A 160 17.78 -8.27 15.02
CA ILE A 160 18.95 -9.13 15.01
C ILE A 160 20.15 -8.28 15.40
N VAL A 161 20.71 -8.51 16.58
CA VAL A 161 21.84 -7.75 17.12
C VAL A 161 23.06 -8.68 17.22
N HIS A 162 24.21 -8.20 16.73
CA HIS A 162 25.45 -8.93 16.86
C HIS A 162 25.81 -9.13 18.34
N GLU A 163 26.27 -10.34 18.71
CA GLU A 163 26.51 -10.72 20.10
C GLU A 163 27.46 -9.76 20.86
N GLY A 164 28.51 -9.28 20.19
CA GLY A 164 29.51 -8.41 20.80
C GLY A 164 29.02 -7.02 21.22
N ILE A 165 27.80 -6.63 20.83
CA ILE A 165 27.18 -5.34 21.21
C ILE A 165 25.78 -5.52 21.81
N TYR A 166 25.37 -6.77 22.00
CA TYR A 166 23.99 -7.09 22.40
C TYR A 166 23.60 -6.45 23.73
N ASP A 167 24.41 -6.59 24.76
CA ASP A 167 24.10 -6.11 26.10
C ASP A 167 23.98 -4.57 26.13
N GLU A 168 24.96 -3.87 25.54
CA GLU A 168 24.94 -2.40 25.45
C GLU A 168 23.74 -1.90 24.63
N PHE A 169 23.46 -2.55 23.50
CA PHE A 169 22.30 -2.22 22.69
C PHE A 169 21.00 -2.41 23.46
N MET A 170 20.83 -3.55 24.14
CA MET A 170 19.60 -3.87 24.87
C MET A 170 19.40 -2.97 26.06
N GLU A 171 20.45 -2.57 26.79
CA GLU A 171 20.35 -1.59 27.87
C GLU A 171 19.77 -0.27 27.36
N LYS A 172 20.36 0.30 26.30
CA LYS A 172 19.90 1.54 25.66
C LYS A 172 18.48 1.42 25.09
N PHE A 173 18.19 0.29 24.44
CA PHE A 173 16.87 0.05 23.83
C PHE A 173 15.77 -0.04 24.88
N MET A 174 16.00 -0.82 25.95
CA MET A 174 15.03 -0.95 27.05
C MET A 174 14.83 0.35 27.85
N ALA A 175 15.87 1.18 27.98
CA ALA A 175 15.73 2.50 28.58
C ALA A 175 14.82 3.43 27.76
N LYS A 176 14.79 3.23 26.43
CA LYS A 176 13.93 4.02 25.53
C LYS A 176 12.49 3.49 25.45
N VAL A 177 12.27 2.21 25.71
CA VAL A 177 10.93 1.58 25.69
C VAL A 177 10.12 1.90 26.95
N LYS A 178 10.77 2.11 28.09
CA LYS A 178 10.15 2.51 29.38
C LYS A 178 9.65 3.95 29.33
#